data_6ff2eea1ce8e3c2052ad9121a81f250e
#
_entry.id   6ff2eea1ce8e3c2052ad9121a81f250e
#
_cell.length_a   1.000
_cell.length_b   1.000
_cell.length_c   1.000
_cell.angle_alpha   90.00
_cell.angle_beta   90.00
_cell.angle_gamma   90.00
#
_symmetry.space_group_name_H-M   'P 1'
#
loop_
_entity.id
_entity.type
_entity.pdbx_description
1 polymer ?
#
loop_
_entity_poly.entity_id
_entity_poly.type
_entity_poly.pdbx_seq_one_letter_code
_entity_poly.pdbx_strand_id
1 'polypeptide(L)' 'ITKAQIVMGRALSSDIAIEDLNVSRTHAEIRRENANAWSVADLGSTNGTLVNGHHIASTMLQEGDRITVGTTTFLFTFR' A
#
# COMPACT_ATOMS: atom_id res chain seq x y z
N ILE A 1 9.50 7.46 7.98
CA ILE A 1 8.73 8.03 6.87
C ILE A 1 8.42 9.49 7.18
N THR A 2 8.81 10.38 6.29
CA THR A 2 8.58 11.82 6.45
C THR A 2 7.32 12.30 5.75
N LYS A 3 6.82 11.55 4.76
CA LYS A 3 5.60 11.91 4.05
C LYS A 3 4.37 11.41 4.79
N ALA A 4 3.30 12.21 4.74
CA ALA A 4 2.01 11.80 5.31
C ALA A 4 1.24 10.84 4.39
N GLN A 5 1.66 10.73 3.13
CA GLN A 5 0.98 9.93 2.11
C GLN A 5 2.03 9.31 1.19
N ILE A 6 1.92 8.01 0.98
CA ILE A 6 2.83 7.26 0.12
C ILE A 6 2.00 6.50 -0.90
N VAL A 7 2.22 6.77 -2.17
CA VAL A 7 1.51 6.09 -3.26
C VAL A 7 2.39 4.97 -3.79
N MET A 8 1.81 3.79 -3.92
CA MET A 8 2.45 2.62 -4.51
C MET A 8 1.81 2.32 -5.85
N GLY A 9 2.61 2.02 -6.86
CA GLY A 9 2.08 1.67 -8.16
C GLY A 9 3.17 1.44 -9.19
N ARG A 10 2.73 1.09 -10.40
CA ARG A 10 3.65 0.82 -11.49
C ARG A 10 4.20 2.09 -12.13
N ALA A 11 3.51 3.20 -11.99
CA ALA A 11 3.97 4.47 -12.57
C ALA A 11 5.26 4.92 -11.90
N LEU A 12 6.21 5.41 -12.68
CA LEU A 12 7.49 5.88 -12.17
C LEU A 12 7.35 7.08 -11.24
N SER A 13 6.23 7.80 -11.36
CA SER A 13 5.92 8.94 -10.47
C SER A 13 5.42 8.50 -9.10
N SER A 14 5.16 7.21 -8.90
CA SER A 14 4.74 6.69 -7.59
C SER A 14 5.87 6.83 -6.58
N ASP A 15 5.54 7.03 -5.30
CA ASP A 15 6.55 7.09 -4.24
C ASP A 15 7.28 5.76 -4.12
N ILE A 16 6.55 4.66 -4.29
CA ILE A 16 7.13 3.32 -4.41
C ILE A 16 6.72 2.79 -5.78
N ALA A 17 7.66 2.78 -6.72
CA ALA A 17 7.42 2.28 -8.06
C ALA A 17 7.70 0.78 -8.11
N ILE A 18 6.72 0.01 -8.59
CA ILE A 18 6.79 -1.46 -8.60
C ILE A 18 6.71 -1.95 -10.03
N GLU A 19 7.76 -2.62 -10.51
CA GLU A 19 7.80 -3.18 -11.86
C GLU A 19 7.11 -4.55 -11.88
N ASP A 20 5.79 -4.53 -11.81
CA ASP A 20 4.97 -5.74 -11.81
C ASP A 20 3.75 -5.45 -12.66
N LEU A 21 3.56 -6.22 -13.73
CA LEU A 21 2.44 -6.02 -14.65
C LEU A 21 1.09 -6.24 -13.99
N ASN A 22 1.06 -6.91 -12.84
CA ASN A 22 -0.16 -7.12 -12.06
C ASN A 22 -0.45 -5.95 -11.12
N VAL A 23 0.42 -4.94 -11.09
CA VAL A 23 0.24 -3.75 -10.27
C VAL A 23 -0.30 -2.64 -11.17
N SER A 24 -1.37 -1.98 -10.74
CA SER A 24 -1.94 -0.85 -11.45
C SER A 24 -1.00 0.36 -11.36
N ARG A 25 -1.14 1.29 -12.28
CA ARG A 25 -0.27 2.48 -12.32
C ARG A 25 -0.30 3.24 -11.01
N THR A 26 -1.50 3.43 -10.44
CA THR A 26 -1.71 3.97 -9.11
C THR A 26 -2.50 2.91 -8.36
N HIS A 27 -1.86 2.12 -7.52
CA HIS A 27 -2.46 0.90 -7.00
C HIS A 27 -3.03 1.07 -5.60
N ALA A 28 -2.23 1.58 -4.69
CA ALA A 28 -2.62 1.71 -3.29
C ALA A 28 -1.90 2.90 -2.67
N GLU A 29 -2.41 3.36 -1.55
CA GLU A 29 -1.87 4.51 -0.85
C GLU A 29 -1.79 4.20 0.64
N ILE A 30 -0.65 4.52 1.24
CA ILE A 30 -0.48 4.44 2.69
C ILE A 30 -0.55 5.86 3.22
N ARG A 31 -1.39 6.09 4.22
CA ARG A 31 -1.59 7.41 4.82
C ARG A 31 -1.32 7.37 6.31
N ARG A 32 -0.67 8.41 6.79
CA ARG A 32 -0.51 8.62 8.22
C ARG A 32 -1.74 9.36 8.74
N GLU A 33 -2.52 8.69 9.57
CA GLU A 33 -3.75 9.26 10.12
C GLU A 33 -3.47 10.14 11.34
N ASN A 34 -2.51 9.72 12.16
CA ASN A 34 -2.01 10.52 13.29
C ASN A 34 -0.62 10.01 13.67
N ALA A 35 -0.06 10.49 14.79
CA ALA A 35 1.32 10.18 15.17
C ALA A 35 1.60 8.68 15.27
N ASN A 36 0.58 7.89 15.63
CA ASN A 36 0.74 6.45 15.88
C ASN A 36 -0.18 5.59 15.02
N ALA A 37 -0.85 6.17 14.04
CA ALA A 37 -1.84 5.42 13.25
C ALA A 37 -1.59 5.62 11.76
N TRP A 38 -1.59 4.50 11.04
CA TRP A 38 -1.40 4.44 9.59
C TRP A 38 -2.53 3.64 8.98
N SER A 39 -2.89 3.97 7.74
CA SER A 39 -3.89 3.23 7.00
C SER A 39 -3.40 2.95 5.59
N VAL A 40 -4.01 1.97 4.94
CA VAL A 40 -3.78 1.67 3.53
C VAL A 40 -5.14 1.65 2.82
N ALA A 41 -5.17 2.19 1.61
CA ALA A 41 -6.38 2.21 0.80
C ALA A 41 -6.04 1.77 -0.62
N ASP A 42 -6.94 0.96 -1.21
CA ASP A 42 -6.84 0.60 -2.61
C ASP A 42 -7.35 1.77 -3.45
N LEU A 43 -6.63 2.13 -4.50
CA LEU A 43 -6.97 3.27 -5.35
C LEU A 43 -7.69 2.83 -6.63
N GLY A 44 -8.58 1.84 -6.51
CA GLY A 44 -9.32 1.33 -7.65
C GLY A 44 -8.47 0.44 -8.54
N SER A 45 -7.56 -0.33 -7.96
CA SER A 45 -6.66 -1.20 -8.70
C SER A 45 -7.40 -2.32 -9.40
N THR A 46 -6.80 -2.84 -10.48
CA THR A 46 -7.37 -3.94 -11.26
C THR A 46 -7.41 -5.24 -10.44
N ASN A 47 -6.34 -5.54 -9.72
CA ASN A 47 -6.19 -6.82 -9.03
C ASN A 47 -6.41 -6.74 -7.53
N GLY A 48 -6.66 -5.54 -6.99
CA GLY A 48 -6.94 -5.35 -5.58
C GLY A 48 -5.69 -5.24 -4.72
N THR A 49 -5.91 -4.87 -3.48
CA THR A 49 -4.86 -4.76 -2.46
C THR A 49 -5.23 -5.70 -1.33
N LEU A 50 -4.25 -6.46 -0.84
CA LEU A 50 -4.47 -7.40 0.26
C LEU A 50 -3.65 -6.98 1.47
N VAL A 51 -4.23 -7.16 2.65
CA VAL A 51 -3.51 -7.02 3.91
C VAL A 51 -3.63 -8.33 4.64
N ASN A 52 -2.48 -8.97 4.90
CA ASN A 52 -2.40 -10.30 5.51
C ASN A 52 -3.25 -11.33 4.77
N GLY A 53 -3.28 -11.23 3.43
CA GLY A 53 -4.01 -12.15 2.58
C GLY A 53 -5.49 -11.84 2.37
N HIS A 54 -5.98 -10.74 2.93
CA HIS A 54 -7.40 -10.35 2.80
C HIS A 54 -7.55 -9.13 1.91
N HIS A 55 -8.45 -9.17 0.94
CA HIS A 55 -8.76 -8.01 0.12
C HIS A 55 -9.36 -6.90 0.96
N ILE A 56 -8.87 -5.67 0.76
CA ILE A 56 -9.36 -4.51 1.49
C ILE A 56 -9.70 -3.37 0.53
N ALA A 57 -10.66 -2.54 0.89
CA ALA A 57 -10.85 -1.24 0.25
C ALA A 57 -9.99 -0.22 0.99
N SER A 58 -10.05 -0.23 2.31
CA SER A 58 -9.14 0.50 3.18
C SER A 58 -9.15 -0.16 4.55
N THR A 59 -8.04 -0.04 5.26
CA THR A 59 -7.94 -0.58 6.62
C THR A 59 -6.82 0.12 7.36
N MET A 60 -6.90 0.10 8.68
CA MET A 60 -5.80 0.57 9.53
C MET A 60 -4.69 -0.46 9.54
N LEU A 61 -3.46 0.00 9.57
CA LEU A 61 -2.29 -0.87 9.58
C LEU A 61 -1.74 -1.04 10.99
N GLN A 62 -1.19 -2.22 11.25
CA GLN A 62 -0.52 -2.55 12.49
C GLN A 62 0.90 -2.99 12.19
N GLU A 63 1.76 -2.90 13.19
CA GLU A 63 3.14 -3.36 13.06
C GLU A 63 3.15 -4.82 12.59
N GLY A 64 3.93 -5.10 11.56
CA GLY A 64 4.06 -6.44 11.02
C GLY A 64 3.02 -6.86 9.99
N ASP A 65 2.10 -5.96 9.64
CA ASP A 65 1.13 -6.26 8.59
C ASP A 65 1.83 -6.44 7.24
N ARG A 66 1.33 -7.38 6.44
CA ARG A 66 1.83 -7.63 5.10
C ARG A 66 0.85 -7.08 4.08
N ILE A 67 1.35 -6.18 3.23
CA ILE A 67 0.56 -5.55 2.19
C ILE A 67 0.96 -6.15 0.85
N THR A 68 0.01 -6.72 0.13
CA THR A 68 0.27 -7.33 -1.18
C THR A 68 -0.42 -6.52 -2.27
N VAL A 69 0.36 -6.12 -3.26
CA VAL A 69 -0.12 -5.47 -4.48
C VAL A 69 0.45 -6.25 -5.66
N GLY A 70 -0.42 -6.74 -6.55
CA GLY A 70 0.01 -7.65 -7.61
C GLY A 70 0.63 -8.90 -7.02
N THR A 71 1.86 -9.22 -7.40
CA THR A 71 2.61 -10.35 -6.86
C THR A 71 3.64 -9.92 -5.82
N THR A 72 3.66 -8.64 -5.45
CA THR A 72 4.67 -8.08 -4.55
C THR A 72 4.07 -7.88 -3.17
N THR A 73 4.79 -8.35 -2.14
CA THR A 73 4.37 -8.23 -0.75
C THR A 73 5.38 -7.40 0.03
N PHE A 74 4.87 -6.42 0.77
CA PHE A 74 5.67 -5.55 1.63
C PHE A 74 5.34 -5.82 3.09
N LEU A 75 6.35 -5.74 3.93
CA LEU A 75 6.17 -5.79 5.37
C LEU A 75 6.07 -4.35 5.89
N PHE A 76 4.95 -4.03 6.55
CA PHE A 76 4.77 -2.72 7.14
C PHE A 76 5.35 -2.69 8.54
N THR A 77 6.28 -1.78 8.77
CA THR A 77 6.85 -1.57 10.10
C THR A 77 7.03 -0.07 10.32
N PHE A 78 6.74 0.37 11.52
CA PHE A 78 6.89 1.78 11.89
C PHE A 78 7.72 1.96 13.16
N ARG A 79 8.49 0.95 13.52
CA ARG A 79 9.44 1.03 14.63
C ARG A 79 10.83 1.30 14.13
#